data_10000b19fa7b2144e3888a8163794e79
#
_entry.id   10000b19fa7b2144e3888a8163794e79
#
_cell.length_a   1.000
_cell.length_b   1.000
_cell.length_c   1.000
_cell.angle_alpha   90.00
_cell.angle_beta   90.00
_cell.angle_gamma   90.00
#
_symmetry.space_group_name_H-M   'P 1'
#
loop_
_entity.id
_entity.type
_entity.pdbx_description
1 polymer ?
#
loop_
_entity_poly.entity_id
_entity_poly.type
_entity_poly.pdbx_seq_one_letter_code
_entity_poly.pdbx_strand_id
1 'polypeptide(L)'
;MNLTVNTTAGDVNAFDASQMNPTGAMSAAMKTYYDTELLENARPRLIFTQLGKSQFLPANHGDAVQWRKWNTFEKSLTPLTEGVIPSGQKLGQSAVSVSVQQYGDYAAVSDRLNLHAVDNVLLGAAEEMGAAGGETADTLVRNELCTGTSVIYADTLDASGAVVSTPTSRRELKADNNRLTPDAVNKAYTFLKKQKAPFFEGNKYVAVIHPSAAYDLRSHPDWMEAHKYASAREIFEGEIGELHGVRFVESTEAPIFNGGNLFDESTAYLTMTAFATNASSTSVTYGVVSANRATVSDVLTDAIGEALVGRRVHYYDASATALIGTATVVGVDVTNKYLYLDEAISVTWASGDKLYPGEGGNSVSGPCAVYGTLFFGKDAFGVVDPEGMGMEMIVKDASQIGGPLNQFSTVGYKFETAARILYQNRMVRVESCSAYSGVDEAN
;
A
#
# COMPACT_ATOMS: atom_id res chain seq x y z
N MET A 1 4.38 -6.25 -33.83
CA MET A 1 3.09 -6.95 -33.92
C MET A 1 2.50 -6.85 -32.53
N ASN A 2 1.47 -6.03 -32.30
CA ASN A 2 0.86 -5.93 -30.98
C ASN A 2 0.05 -7.19 -30.72
N LEU A 3 0.54 -8.04 -29.86
CA LEU A 3 -0.24 -9.10 -29.24
C LEU A 3 -1.24 -8.43 -28.28
N THR A 4 -2.39 -8.08 -28.78
CA THR A 4 -3.51 -7.70 -27.90
C THR A 4 -4.04 -9.00 -27.29
N VAL A 5 -3.67 -9.27 -26.03
CA VAL A 5 -4.55 -10.04 -25.15
C VAL A 5 -5.88 -9.30 -25.22
N ASN A 6 -6.94 -9.98 -25.59
CA ASN A 6 -8.24 -9.35 -25.76
C ASN A 6 -8.80 -9.05 -24.36
N THR A 7 -8.41 -7.89 -23.84
CA THR A 7 -8.87 -7.37 -22.53
C THR A 7 -10.00 -6.36 -22.68
N THR A 8 -10.65 -6.33 -23.86
CA THR A 8 -11.83 -5.49 -24.02
C THR A 8 -12.91 -6.00 -23.08
N ALA A 9 -13.27 -5.21 -22.12
CA ALA A 9 -14.28 -5.53 -21.07
C ALA A 9 -15.63 -6.07 -21.63
N GLY A 10 -15.88 -5.88 -22.93
CA GLY A 10 -17.03 -6.47 -23.63
C GLY A 10 -16.90 -7.98 -23.90
N ASP A 11 -15.69 -8.49 -24.10
CA ASP A 11 -15.49 -9.91 -24.41
C ASP A 11 -15.34 -10.77 -23.16
N VAL A 12 -14.80 -10.22 -22.09
CA VAL A 12 -14.71 -10.90 -20.79
C VAL A 12 -16.09 -11.02 -20.14
N ASN A 13 -16.95 -10.05 -20.32
CA ASN A 13 -18.35 -10.08 -19.83
C ASN A 13 -19.25 -11.08 -20.57
N ALA A 14 -18.82 -11.64 -21.69
CA ALA A 14 -19.53 -12.72 -22.37
C ALA A 14 -19.32 -14.08 -21.68
N PHE A 15 -18.38 -14.17 -20.73
CA PHE A 15 -18.18 -15.34 -19.90
C PHE A 15 -19.00 -15.20 -18.63
N ASP A 16 -20.18 -15.77 -18.65
CA ASP A 16 -20.97 -15.98 -17.45
C ASP A 16 -20.23 -16.97 -16.53
N ALA A 17 -19.87 -16.52 -15.33
CA ALA A 17 -19.20 -17.36 -14.32
C ALA A 17 -20.00 -18.64 -13.99
N SER A 18 -21.30 -18.67 -14.29
CA SER A 18 -22.15 -19.85 -14.19
C SER A 18 -21.86 -20.95 -15.24
N GLN A 19 -21.09 -20.60 -16.28
CA GLN A 19 -20.71 -21.53 -17.36
C GLN A 19 -19.36 -22.24 -17.09
N MET A 20 -18.66 -21.88 -16.02
CA MET A 20 -17.45 -22.58 -15.62
C MET A 20 -17.80 -23.97 -15.07
N ASN A 21 -17.38 -25.00 -15.76
CA ASN A 21 -17.53 -26.36 -15.28
C ASN A 21 -16.34 -26.75 -14.39
N PRO A 22 -16.53 -27.01 -13.09
CA PRO A 22 -15.44 -27.26 -12.15
C PRO A 22 -14.81 -28.67 -12.28
N THR A 23 -15.25 -29.49 -13.24
CA THR A 23 -14.91 -30.93 -13.28
C THR A 23 -13.73 -31.32 -14.14
N GLY A 24 -13.00 -30.39 -14.73
CA GLY A 24 -11.85 -30.71 -15.56
C GLY A 24 -10.52 -30.31 -14.90
N ALA A 25 -10.06 -31.03 -13.89
CA ALA A 25 -8.75 -30.77 -13.32
C ALA A 25 -7.63 -31.18 -14.30
N MET A 26 -6.65 -30.30 -14.55
CA MET A 26 -5.38 -30.66 -15.19
C MET A 26 -4.72 -31.80 -14.41
N SER A 27 -3.88 -32.58 -15.07
CA SER A 27 -3.16 -33.65 -14.38
C SER A 27 -2.35 -33.06 -13.21
N ALA A 28 -2.26 -33.78 -12.11
CA ALA A 28 -1.54 -33.33 -10.91
C ALA A 28 -0.07 -32.93 -11.21
N ALA A 29 0.56 -33.61 -12.19
CA ALA A 29 1.94 -33.30 -12.62
C ALA A 29 2.05 -31.89 -13.28
N MET A 30 1.06 -31.53 -14.08
CA MET A 30 1.06 -30.24 -14.77
C MET A 30 0.77 -29.08 -13.80
N LYS A 31 -0.18 -29.30 -12.88
CA LYS A 31 -0.47 -28.34 -11.81
C LYS A 31 0.76 -28.10 -10.92
N THR A 32 1.46 -29.16 -10.55
CA THR A 32 2.67 -29.06 -9.74
C THR A 32 3.78 -28.26 -10.42
N TYR A 33 3.95 -28.42 -11.74
CA TYR A 33 4.95 -27.68 -12.51
C TYR A 33 4.66 -26.16 -12.47
N TYR A 34 3.44 -25.76 -12.77
CA TYR A 34 3.08 -24.34 -12.78
C TYR A 34 3.08 -23.70 -11.38
N ASP A 35 2.66 -24.43 -10.36
CA ASP A 35 2.74 -23.98 -8.97
C ASP A 35 4.19 -23.69 -8.55
N THR A 36 5.13 -24.52 -8.96
CA THR A 36 6.56 -24.33 -8.69
C THR A 36 7.10 -23.07 -9.36
N GLU A 37 6.77 -22.87 -10.63
CA GLU A 37 7.18 -21.69 -11.39
C GLU A 37 6.63 -20.39 -10.75
N LEU A 38 5.36 -20.37 -10.39
CA LEU A 38 4.73 -19.24 -9.71
C LEU A 38 5.44 -18.89 -8.39
N LEU A 39 5.79 -19.88 -7.58
CA LEU A 39 6.47 -19.65 -6.31
C LEU A 39 7.88 -19.08 -6.49
N GLU A 40 8.62 -19.53 -7.48
CA GLU A 40 9.95 -19.00 -7.80
C GLU A 40 9.88 -17.51 -8.21
N ASN A 41 8.94 -17.14 -9.04
CA ASN A 41 8.76 -15.76 -9.48
C ASN A 41 8.24 -14.84 -8.37
N ALA A 42 7.38 -15.32 -7.48
CA ALA A 42 6.79 -14.52 -6.42
C ALA A 42 7.77 -14.21 -5.27
N ARG A 43 8.60 -15.16 -4.88
CA ARG A 43 9.49 -15.08 -3.69
C ARG A 43 10.40 -13.86 -3.64
N PRO A 44 11.09 -13.45 -4.71
CA PRO A 44 12.01 -12.31 -4.65
C PRO A 44 11.34 -10.97 -4.36
N ARG A 45 10.03 -10.87 -4.58
CA ARG A 45 9.26 -9.62 -4.45
C ARG A 45 8.53 -9.47 -3.11
N LEU A 46 8.47 -10.51 -2.29
CA LEU A 46 7.80 -10.50 -0.99
C LEU A 46 8.73 -9.96 0.10
N ILE A 47 8.76 -8.65 0.30
CA ILE A 47 9.60 -7.97 1.30
C ILE A 47 8.82 -7.75 2.60
N PHE A 48 7.66 -7.12 2.53
CA PHE A 48 6.87 -6.78 3.71
C PHE A 48 6.35 -8.02 4.43
N THR A 49 5.93 -9.02 3.68
CA THR A 49 5.43 -10.29 4.23
C THR A 49 6.47 -10.99 5.10
N GLN A 50 7.76 -10.92 4.73
CA GLN A 50 8.86 -11.55 5.48
C GLN A 50 9.19 -10.85 6.81
N LEU A 51 8.91 -9.55 6.91
CA LEU A 51 9.19 -8.74 8.10
C LEU A 51 8.09 -8.84 9.16
N GLY A 52 6.93 -9.38 8.80
CA GLY A 52 5.79 -9.56 9.70
C GLY A 52 5.94 -10.77 10.61
N LYS A 53 5.18 -10.77 11.71
CA LYS A 53 4.96 -11.96 12.51
C LYS A 53 3.97 -12.87 11.80
N SER A 54 4.46 -13.96 11.20
CA SER A 54 3.58 -14.96 10.60
C SER A 54 2.73 -15.66 11.66
N GLN A 55 1.43 -15.82 11.36
CA GLN A 55 0.48 -16.57 12.17
C GLN A 55 -0.22 -17.58 11.28
N PHE A 56 0.02 -18.84 11.55
CA PHE A 56 -0.64 -19.94 10.87
C PHE A 56 -2.12 -20.04 11.31
N LEU A 57 -3.03 -20.14 10.34
CA LEU A 57 -4.45 -20.37 10.56
C LEU A 57 -4.81 -21.78 10.04
N PRO A 58 -5.11 -22.74 10.96
CA PRO A 58 -5.47 -24.09 10.54
C PRO A 58 -6.80 -24.13 9.78
N ALA A 59 -6.93 -25.06 8.84
CA ALA A 59 -8.19 -25.28 8.11
C ALA A 59 -9.35 -25.61 9.07
N ASN A 60 -10.55 -25.19 8.73
CA ASN A 60 -11.79 -25.38 9.51
C ASN A 60 -11.83 -24.70 10.91
N HIS A 61 -11.01 -23.67 11.13
CA HIS A 61 -11.01 -22.91 12.40
C HIS A 61 -11.59 -21.49 12.27
N GLY A 62 -12.37 -21.23 11.24
CA GLY A 62 -12.94 -19.91 10.98
C GLY A 62 -12.05 -19.04 10.08
N ASP A 63 -12.53 -17.85 9.77
CA ASP A 63 -11.92 -16.87 8.86
C ASP A 63 -11.23 -15.71 9.57
N ALA A 64 -11.17 -15.72 10.91
CA ALA A 64 -10.62 -14.63 11.70
C ALA A 64 -9.53 -15.11 12.65
N VAL A 65 -8.43 -14.35 12.69
CA VAL A 65 -7.33 -14.54 13.63
C VAL A 65 -7.36 -13.44 14.68
N GLN A 66 -7.15 -13.81 15.93
CA GLN A 66 -7.08 -12.89 17.05
C GLN A 66 -5.75 -13.02 17.77
N TRP A 67 -4.94 -11.94 17.74
CA TRP A 67 -3.76 -11.81 18.57
C TRP A 67 -4.12 -11.20 19.92
N ARG A 68 -3.65 -11.82 21.00
CA ARG A 68 -3.87 -11.36 22.35
C ARG A 68 -2.58 -10.81 22.93
N LYS A 69 -2.67 -9.71 23.64
CA LYS A 69 -1.55 -9.10 24.35
C LYS A 69 -1.94 -8.77 25.79
N TRP A 70 -0.99 -8.96 26.69
CA TRP A 70 -1.14 -8.54 28.07
C TRP A 70 -0.81 -7.06 28.20
N ASN A 71 -1.60 -6.35 28.99
CA ASN A 71 -1.30 -4.97 29.31
C ASN A 71 -0.17 -4.95 30.37
N THR A 72 0.76 -4.01 30.21
CA THR A 72 1.88 -3.86 31.14
C THR A 72 1.36 -3.36 32.50
N PHE A 73 1.84 -3.96 33.54
CA PHE A 73 1.56 -3.46 34.93
C PHE A 73 2.20 -2.09 35.13
N GLU A 74 1.53 -1.27 35.93
CA GLU A 74 2.09 0.00 36.39
C GLU A 74 3.19 -0.28 37.46
N LYS A 75 4.17 0.64 37.49
CA LYS A 75 5.24 0.53 38.50
C LYS A 75 4.67 0.84 39.87
N SER A 76 4.93 -0.05 40.85
CA SER A 76 4.62 0.21 42.26
C SER A 76 5.74 1.06 42.85
N LEU A 77 5.49 2.33 43.06
CA LEU A 77 6.45 3.29 43.62
C LEU A 77 6.18 3.58 45.10
N THR A 78 5.10 3.04 45.66
CA THR A 78 4.72 3.25 47.06
C THR A 78 5.40 2.19 47.92
N PRO A 79 6.16 2.57 48.97
CA PRO A 79 6.72 1.64 49.90
C PRO A 79 5.61 0.83 50.62
N LEU A 80 5.89 -0.42 50.91
CA LEU A 80 4.96 -1.27 51.67
C LEU A 80 4.94 -0.83 53.12
N THR A 81 3.74 -0.78 53.69
CA THR A 81 3.55 -0.53 55.12
C THR A 81 3.48 -1.89 55.82
N GLU A 82 4.22 -2.04 56.90
CA GLU A 82 4.25 -3.27 57.69
C GLU A 82 2.83 -3.62 58.21
N GLY A 83 2.42 -4.86 58.01
CA GLY A 83 1.12 -5.36 58.46
C GLY A 83 -0.08 -4.96 57.60
N VAL A 84 0.11 -4.21 56.50
CA VAL A 84 -0.95 -3.80 55.57
C VAL A 84 -0.81 -4.54 54.26
N ILE A 85 -1.88 -5.20 53.82
CA ILE A 85 -1.93 -5.87 52.52
C ILE A 85 -2.11 -4.80 51.43
N PRO A 86 -1.15 -4.66 50.47
CA PRO A 86 -1.29 -3.69 49.38
C PRO A 86 -2.43 -4.08 48.43
N SER A 87 -3.03 -3.09 47.81
CA SER A 87 -3.99 -3.31 46.71
C SER A 87 -3.27 -3.92 45.51
N GLY A 88 -3.68 -5.10 45.07
CA GLY A 88 -3.12 -5.77 43.89
C GLY A 88 -3.55 -5.08 42.57
N GLN A 89 -2.72 -5.21 41.53
CA GLN A 89 -3.06 -4.79 40.20
C GLN A 89 -3.84 -5.89 39.46
N LYS A 90 -4.78 -5.51 38.62
CA LYS A 90 -5.52 -6.46 37.77
C LYS A 90 -4.78 -6.64 36.46
N LEU A 91 -4.61 -7.90 36.04
CA LEU A 91 -4.05 -8.23 34.73
C LEU A 91 -5.11 -7.95 33.63
N GLY A 92 -4.84 -6.96 32.80
CA GLY A 92 -5.65 -6.64 31.64
C GLY A 92 -5.13 -7.35 30.39
N GLN A 93 -6.03 -7.73 29.50
CA GLN A 93 -5.73 -8.30 28.20
C GLN A 93 -6.41 -7.46 27.13
N SER A 94 -5.68 -7.15 26.05
CA SER A 94 -6.24 -6.56 24.84
C SER A 94 -6.04 -7.50 23.65
N ALA A 95 -6.97 -7.46 22.70
CA ALA A 95 -6.96 -8.31 21.53
C ALA A 95 -7.01 -7.48 20.25
N VAL A 96 -6.29 -7.94 19.23
CA VAL A 96 -6.35 -7.40 17.87
C VAL A 96 -6.81 -8.53 16.98
N SER A 97 -7.92 -8.32 16.25
CA SER A 97 -8.49 -9.31 15.34
C SER A 97 -8.41 -8.83 13.89
N VAL A 98 -8.28 -9.77 12.97
CA VAL A 98 -8.37 -9.56 11.53
C VAL A 98 -9.08 -10.75 10.90
N SER A 99 -9.92 -10.50 9.90
CA SER A 99 -10.50 -11.53 9.04
C SER A 99 -9.67 -11.70 7.78
N VAL A 100 -9.48 -12.95 7.39
CA VAL A 100 -8.78 -13.32 6.16
C VAL A 100 -9.71 -13.09 4.97
N GLN A 101 -9.14 -12.57 3.88
CA GLN A 101 -9.87 -12.36 2.63
C GLN A 101 -9.16 -13.07 1.48
N GLN A 102 -9.95 -13.51 0.49
CA GLN A 102 -9.46 -14.19 -0.68
C GLN A 102 -9.22 -13.18 -1.81
N TYR A 103 -8.06 -13.27 -2.42
CA TYR A 103 -7.64 -12.45 -3.56
C TYR A 103 -7.24 -13.36 -4.72
N GLY A 104 -7.41 -12.87 -5.93
CA GLY A 104 -7.01 -13.61 -7.13
C GLY A 104 -7.40 -12.87 -8.39
N ASP A 105 -6.69 -13.19 -9.45
CA ASP A 105 -6.94 -12.67 -10.80
C ASP A 105 -6.64 -13.74 -11.83
N TYR A 106 -7.13 -13.57 -13.08
CA TYR A 106 -6.89 -14.51 -14.15
C TYR A 106 -6.77 -13.83 -15.52
N ALA A 107 -5.96 -14.42 -16.40
CA ALA A 107 -5.87 -14.06 -17.81
C ALA A 107 -6.50 -15.16 -18.67
N ALA A 108 -7.29 -14.76 -19.67
CA ALA A 108 -7.86 -15.67 -20.65
C ALA A 108 -7.06 -15.59 -21.96
N VAL A 109 -6.68 -16.74 -22.49
CA VAL A 109 -5.92 -16.88 -23.73
C VAL A 109 -6.78 -17.66 -24.73
N SER A 110 -6.99 -17.10 -25.94
CA SER A 110 -7.75 -17.79 -26.97
C SER A 110 -6.93 -18.95 -27.60
N ASP A 111 -7.62 -20.01 -28.01
CA ASP A 111 -7.04 -21.15 -28.72
C ASP A 111 -6.31 -20.73 -30.00
N ARG A 112 -6.89 -19.78 -30.74
CA ARG A 112 -6.28 -19.23 -31.95
C ARG A 112 -4.97 -18.49 -31.67
N LEU A 113 -4.89 -17.74 -30.55
CA LEU A 113 -3.65 -17.08 -30.14
C LEU A 113 -2.61 -18.12 -29.76
N ASN A 114 -2.97 -19.12 -28.98
CA ASN A 114 -2.06 -20.20 -28.56
C ASN A 114 -1.55 -21.03 -29.74
N LEU A 115 -2.38 -21.21 -30.79
CA LEU A 115 -2.01 -21.95 -32.00
C LEU A 115 -1.08 -21.18 -32.95
N HIS A 116 -1.24 -19.86 -33.05
CA HIS A 116 -0.51 -19.04 -34.02
C HIS A 116 0.62 -18.20 -33.39
N ALA A 117 0.72 -18.14 -32.07
CA ALA A 117 1.82 -17.45 -31.40
C ALA A 117 3.14 -18.22 -31.62
N VAL A 118 4.21 -17.48 -31.85
CA VAL A 118 5.57 -18.02 -31.97
C VAL A 118 6.09 -18.46 -30.60
N ASP A 119 5.70 -17.72 -29.56
CA ASP A 119 6.12 -17.96 -28.17
C ASP A 119 5.05 -18.74 -27.39
N ASN A 120 5.46 -19.36 -26.29
CA ASN A 120 4.54 -20.06 -25.39
C ASN A 120 3.78 -19.03 -24.51
N VAL A 121 2.62 -18.57 -25.01
CA VAL A 121 1.80 -17.54 -24.35
C VAL A 121 1.32 -17.96 -22.96
N LEU A 122 1.02 -19.24 -22.76
CA LEU A 122 0.56 -19.76 -21.46
C LEU A 122 1.68 -19.70 -20.40
N LEU A 123 2.92 -19.99 -20.80
CA LEU A 123 4.07 -19.90 -19.88
C LEU A 123 4.34 -18.45 -19.51
N GLY A 124 4.39 -17.54 -20.51
CA GLY A 124 4.57 -16.12 -20.24
C GLY A 124 3.45 -15.52 -19.37
N ALA A 125 2.20 -15.94 -19.61
CA ALA A 125 1.09 -15.53 -18.75
C ALA A 125 1.24 -16.06 -17.31
N ALA A 126 1.80 -17.27 -17.13
CA ALA A 126 2.05 -17.81 -15.80
C ALA A 126 3.13 -17.03 -15.04
N GLU A 127 4.23 -16.68 -15.72
CA GLU A 127 5.30 -15.86 -15.14
C GLU A 127 4.79 -14.48 -14.71
N GLU A 128 4.05 -13.80 -15.57
CA GLU A 128 3.48 -12.48 -15.26
C GLU A 128 2.42 -12.55 -14.14
N MET A 129 1.57 -13.57 -14.14
CA MET A 129 0.60 -13.79 -13.06
C MET A 129 1.29 -14.10 -11.72
N GLY A 130 2.40 -14.83 -11.75
CA GLY A 130 3.23 -15.09 -10.56
C GLY A 130 3.81 -13.79 -9.98
N ALA A 131 4.33 -12.93 -10.85
CA ALA A 131 4.83 -11.63 -10.48
C ALA A 131 3.72 -10.74 -9.89
N ALA A 132 2.59 -10.64 -10.58
CA ALA A 132 1.44 -9.84 -10.13
C ALA A 132 0.86 -10.34 -8.80
N GLY A 133 0.80 -11.66 -8.59
CA GLY A 133 0.36 -12.23 -7.31
C GLY A 133 1.27 -11.85 -6.15
N GLY A 134 2.59 -11.91 -6.36
CA GLY A 134 3.58 -11.47 -5.36
C GLY A 134 3.46 -9.98 -5.04
N GLU A 135 3.35 -9.14 -6.04
CA GLU A 135 3.15 -7.69 -5.88
C GLU A 135 1.85 -7.39 -5.14
N THR A 136 0.76 -8.09 -5.49
CA THR A 136 -0.54 -7.94 -4.81
C THR A 136 -0.43 -8.27 -3.31
N ALA A 137 0.21 -9.40 -2.97
CA ALA A 137 0.36 -9.79 -1.57
C ALA A 137 1.18 -8.77 -0.77
N ASP A 138 2.28 -8.29 -1.33
CA ASP A 138 3.14 -7.29 -0.68
C ASP A 138 2.43 -5.93 -0.54
N THR A 139 1.68 -5.52 -1.57
CA THR A 139 0.88 -4.29 -1.59
C THR A 139 -0.21 -4.30 -0.51
N LEU A 140 -0.91 -5.41 -0.31
CA LEU A 140 -1.94 -5.54 0.72
C LEU A 140 -1.35 -5.35 2.13
N VAL A 141 -0.20 -5.97 2.40
CA VAL A 141 0.52 -5.79 3.66
C VAL A 141 0.99 -4.34 3.82
N ARG A 142 1.61 -3.76 2.80
CA ARG A 142 2.05 -2.37 2.77
C ARG A 142 0.92 -1.40 3.07
N ASN A 143 -0.23 -1.57 2.42
CA ASN A 143 -1.39 -0.70 2.60
C ASN A 143 -1.90 -0.72 4.04
N GLU A 144 -1.95 -1.89 4.68
CA GLU A 144 -2.26 -1.97 6.10
C GLU A 144 -1.22 -1.22 6.96
N LEU A 145 0.07 -1.35 6.65
CA LEU A 145 1.14 -0.63 7.37
C LEU A 145 1.04 0.90 7.20
N CYS A 146 0.55 1.36 6.05
CA CYS A 146 0.30 2.78 5.81
C CYS A 146 -0.83 3.36 6.66
N THR A 147 -1.69 2.55 7.26
CA THR A 147 -2.71 3.01 8.23
C THR A 147 -2.11 3.39 9.59
N GLY A 148 -0.82 3.11 9.81
CA GLY A 148 -0.12 3.44 11.05
C GLY A 148 -0.17 4.93 11.38
N THR A 149 -0.43 5.25 12.66
CA THR A 149 -0.59 6.63 13.15
C THR A 149 0.71 7.31 13.54
N SER A 150 1.81 6.53 13.71
CA SER A 150 3.12 7.06 14.07
C SER A 150 3.84 7.56 12.81
N VAL A 151 3.78 8.85 12.55
CA VAL A 151 4.40 9.47 11.37
C VAL A 151 5.38 10.55 11.80
N ILE A 152 6.53 10.61 11.15
CA ILE A 152 7.54 11.67 11.24
C ILE A 152 7.69 12.27 9.85
N TYR A 153 7.55 13.58 9.73
CA TYR A 153 7.78 14.29 8.48
C TYR A 153 9.23 14.78 8.43
N ALA A 154 9.85 14.69 7.26
CA ALA A 154 11.19 15.22 7.05
C ALA A 154 11.19 16.74 7.22
N ASP A 155 12.18 17.26 7.94
CA ASP A 155 12.31 18.69 8.18
C ASP A 155 12.51 19.44 6.87
N THR A 156 12.02 20.68 6.84
CA THR A 156 12.28 21.61 5.75
C THR A 156 13.66 22.20 5.92
N LEU A 157 14.54 21.98 4.97
CA LEU A 157 15.90 22.46 4.96
C LEU A 157 16.03 23.70 4.06
N ASP A 158 16.90 24.62 4.42
CA ASP A 158 17.34 25.70 3.54
C ASP A 158 18.46 25.25 2.59
N ALA A 159 18.93 26.16 1.75
CA ALA A 159 20.03 25.90 0.82
C ALA A 159 21.37 25.60 1.53
N SER A 160 21.51 25.94 2.80
CA SER A 160 22.69 25.63 3.63
C SER A 160 22.58 24.28 4.36
N GLY A 161 21.42 23.63 4.28
CA GLY A 161 21.11 22.37 5.00
C GLY A 161 20.64 22.60 6.43
N ALA A 162 20.37 23.84 6.85
CA ALA A 162 19.83 24.11 8.17
C ALA A 162 18.31 23.90 8.20
N VAL A 163 17.78 23.43 9.34
CA VAL A 163 16.35 23.22 9.55
C VAL A 163 15.64 24.55 9.70
N VAL A 164 14.71 24.83 8.80
CA VAL A 164 13.87 26.05 8.82
C VAL A 164 12.55 25.79 9.55
N SER A 165 11.92 24.65 9.30
CA SER A 165 10.67 24.28 9.94
C SER A 165 10.51 22.76 9.95
N THR A 166 9.68 22.26 10.87
CA THR A 166 9.26 20.85 10.91
C THR A 166 7.81 20.77 10.45
N PRO A 167 7.51 20.12 9.31
CA PRO A 167 6.15 19.95 8.85
C PRO A 167 5.31 19.14 9.84
N THR A 168 4.03 19.43 9.89
CA THR A 168 3.05 18.74 10.72
C THR A 168 2.12 17.84 9.90
N SER A 169 2.11 18.04 8.59
CA SER A 169 1.30 17.27 7.64
C SER A 169 2.09 16.96 6.38
N ARG A 170 1.67 15.90 5.68
CA ARG A 170 2.27 15.47 4.40
C ARG A 170 2.24 16.57 3.35
N ARG A 171 1.20 17.39 3.36
CA ARG A 171 1.00 18.45 2.38
C ARG A 171 1.97 19.62 2.50
N GLU A 172 2.59 19.78 3.66
CA GLU A 172 3.63 20.80 3.86
C GLU A 172 4.98 20.40 3.29
N LEU A 173 5.13 19.12 2.90
CA LEU A 173 6.35 18.61 2.30
C LEU A 173 6.54 19.17 0.88
N LYS A 174 7.75 19.63 0.59
CA LYS A 174 8.15 20.26 -0.68
C LYS A 174 9.28 19.45 -1.31
N ALA A 175 9.21 19.19 -2.60
CA ALA A 175 10.19 18.38 -3.32
C ALA A 175 11.63 18.81 -3.10
N ASP A 176 11.90 20.12 -3.06
CA ASP A 176 13.26 20.64 -3.01
C ASP A 176 13.86 20.68 -1.60
N ASN A 177 13.02 20.69 -0.55
CA ASN A 177 13.46 21.05 0.79
C ASN A 177 13.26 19.96 1.85
N ASN A 178 12.37 18.98 1.63
CA ASN A 178 12.03 17.96 2.63
C ASN A 178 12.58 16.59 2.23
N ARG A 179 13.89 16.48 2.16
CA ARG A 179 14.59 15.23 1.80
C ARG A 179 14.79 14.32 2.99
N LEU A 180 14.95 13.03 2.72
CA LEU A 180 15.34 12.08 3.76
C LEU A 180 16.78 12.33 4.18
N THR A 181 17.00 12.66 5.45
CA THR A 181 18.32 12.95 6.03
C THR A 181 18.68 11.93 7.10
N PRO A 182 19.98 11.77 7.43
CA PRO A 182 20.44 10.98 8.57
C PRO A 182 19.79 11.41 9.90
N ASP A 183 19.48 12.69 10.07
CA ASP A 183 18.78 13.18 11.27
C ASP A 183 17.35 12.64 11.36
N ALA A 184 16.61 12.58 10.25
CA ALA A 184 15.28 11.97 10.21
C ALA A 184 15.33 10.47 10.59
N VAL A 185 16.37 9.75 10.13
CA VAL A 185 16.62 8.35 10.53
C VAL A 185 16.90 8.26 12.04
N ASN A 186 17.72 9.14 12.58
CA ASN A 186 18.01 9.18 14.01
C ASN A 186 16.77 9.52 14.85
N LYS A 187 15.89 10.40 14.36
CA LYS A 187 14.59 10.67 14.99
C LYS A 187 13.71 9.42 15.03
N ALA A 188 13.63 8.66 13.93
CA ALA A 188 12.88 7.41 13.86
C ALA A 188 13.47 6.34 14.82
N TYR A 189 14.79 6.18 14.84
CA TYR A 189 15.48 5.29 15.77
C TYR A 189 15.19 5.66 17.24
N THR A 190 15.32 6.94 17.56
CA THR A 190 15.07 7.45 18.90
C THR A 190 13.61 7.25 19.32
N PHE A 191 12.67 7.44 18.40
CA PHE A 191 11.25 7.16 18.66
C PHE A 191 11.04 5.69 19.04
N LEU A 192 11.53 4.74 18.24
CA LEU A 192 11.41 3.31 18.51
C LEU A 192 12.08 2.92 19.85
N LYS A 193 13.24 3.47 20.15
CA LYS A 193 13.94 3.27 21.42
C LYS A 193 13.16 3.80 22.61
N LYS A 194 12.63 5.02 22.52
CA LYS A 194 11.79 5.65 23.54
C LYS A 194 10.55 4.80 23.84
N GLN A 195 9.97 4.19 22.81
CA GLN A 195 8.83 3.28 22.93
C GLN A 195 9.22 1.86 23.38
N LYS A 196 10.51 1.60 23.63
CA LYS A 196 11.06 0.29 24.03
C LYS A 196 10.71 -0.82 23.03
N ALA A 197 10.68 -0.49 21.73
CA ALA A 197 10.48 -1.48 20.70
C ALA A 197 11.61 -2.52 20.72
N PRO A 198 11.33 -3.81 20.65
CA PRO A 198 12.37 -4.83 20.54
C PRO A 198 13.04 -4.75 19.17
N PHE A 199 14.32 -5.05 19.13
CA PHE A 199 15.08 -5.13 17.90
C PHE A 199 14.76 -6.40 17.10
N PHE A 200 15.02 -6.37 15.83
CA PHE A 200 15.23 -7.56 15.00
C PHE A 200 16.58 -8.22 15.31
N GLU A 201 17.08 -9.04 14.43
CA GLU A 201 18.39 -9.66 14.57
C GLU A 201 19.52 -8.64 14.64
N GLY A 202 20.60 -8.97 15.36
CA GLY A 202 21.80 -8.15 15.45
C GLY A 202 21.63 -6.82 16.18
N ASN A 203 20.62 -6.65 17.02
CA ASN A 203 20.39 -5.41 17.77
C ASN A 203 20.05 -4.19 16.91
N LYS A 204 19.40 -4.41 15.76
CA LYS A 204 19.09 -3.37 14.77
C LYS A 204 17.59 -3.34 14.49
N TYR A 205 17.10 -2.19 14.09
CA TYR A 205 15.78 -2.04 13.47
C TYR A 205 15.89 -2.24 11.97
N VAL A 206 14.79 -2.52 11.31
CA VAL A 206 14.73 -2.65 9.85
C VAL A 206 13.91 -1.50 9.28
N ALA A 207 14.38 -0.94 8.19
CA ALA A 207 13.66 0.07 7.43
C ALA A 207 13.49 -0.37 5.97
N VAL A 208 12.28 -0.24 5.44
CA VAL A 208 12.01 -0.41 4.00
C VAL A 208 11.93 0.96 3.38
N ILE A 209 12.74 1.19 2.34
CA ILE A 209 12.93 2.47 1.70
C ILE A 209 12.74 2.36 0.19
N HIS A 210 12.16 3.40 -0.43
CA HIS A 210 12.06 3.50 -1.87
C HIS A 210 13.40 3.94 -2.50
N PRO A 211 13.78 3.47 -3.71
CA PRO A 211 15.02 3.85 -4.38
C PRO A 211 15.24 5.35 -4.51
N SER A 212 14.19 6.12 -4.81
CA SER A 212 14.25 7.58 -4.91
C SER A 212 14.63 8.25 -3.58
N ALA A 213 14.05 7.80 -2.46
CA ALA A 213 14.42 8.31 -1.13
C ALA A 213 15.81 7.82 -0.69
N ALA A 214 16.21 6.63 -1.10
CA ALA A 214 17.53 6.07 -0.85
C ALA A 214 18.63 6.87 -1.56
N TYR A 215 18.34 7.45 -2.74
CA TYR A 215 19.26 8.33 -3.44
C TYR A 215 19.66 9.53 -2.58
N ASP A 216 18.69 10.20 -1.95
CA ASP A 216 18.98 11.37 -1.09
C ASP A 216 19.80 10.99 0.13
N LEU A 217 19.46 9.86 0.77
CA LEU A 217 20.22 9.37 1.93
C LEU A 217 21.66 9.02 1.57
N ARG A 218 21.87 8.32 0.44
CA ARG A 218 23.23 7.97 -0.05
C ARG A 218 24.05 9.19 -0.47
N SER A 219 23.41 10.24 -0.93
CA SER A 219 24.06 11.49 -1.35
C SER A 219 24.48 12.38 -0.18
N HIS A 220 24.01 12.09 1.04
CA HIS A 220 24.34 12.91 2.20
C HIS A 220 25.78 12.68 2.69
N PRO A 221 26.54 13.74 3.04
CA PRO A 221 27.94 13.62 3.47
C PRO A 221 28.13 12.66 4.66
N ASP A 222 27.26 12.70 5.66
CA ASP A 222 27.35 11.86 6.85
C ASP A 222 27.20 10.37 6.53
N TRP A 223 26.36 10.04 5.54
CA TRP A 223 26.24 8.68 5.01
C TRP A 223 27.54 8.22 4.37
N MET A 224 28.11 9.06 3.49
CA MET A 224 29.38 8.75 2.82
C MET A 224 30.53 8.58 3.81
N GLU A 225 30.58 9.39 4.87
CA GLU A 225 31.61 9.26 5.91
C GLU A 225 31.44 7.99 6.75
N ALA A 226 30.21 7.66 7.14
CA ALA A 226 29.93 6.43 7.89
C ALA A 226 30.36 5.17 7.11
N HIS A 227 30.18 5.17 5.79
CA HIS A 227 30.49 4.02 4.93
C HIS A 227 31.94 3.95 4.44
N LYS A 228 32.76 4.98 4.64
CA LYS A 228 34.20 4.91 4.33
C LYS A 228 34.93 3.80 5.09
N TYR A 229 34.43 3.41 6.23
CA TYR A 229 35.02 2.39 7.10
C TYR A 229 34.23 1.07 7.10
N ALA A 230 33.11 0.98 6.35
CA ALA A 230 32.34 -0.23 6.22
C ALA A 230 33.09 -1.29 5.38
N SER A 231 32.85 -2.56 5.67
CA SER A 231 33.47 -3.64 4.91
C SER A 231 32.86 -3.73 3.51
N ALA A 232 33.70 -4.04 2.50
CA ALA A 232 33.29 -4.16 1.09
C ALA A 232 32.19 -5.20 0.83
N ARG A 233 31.86 -6.05 1.81
CA ARG A 233 30.88 -7.12 1.70
C ARG A 233 29.43 -6.60 1.61
N GLU A 234 29.13 -5.48 2.25
CA GLU A 234 27.78 -4.88 2.27
C GLU A 234 27.37 -4.30 0.91
N ILE A 235 28.35 -3.93 0.07
CA ILE A 235 28.10 -3.33 -1.26
C ILE A 235 27.56 -4.34 -2.27
N PHE A 236 27.78 -5.65 -2.07
CA PHE A 236 27.45 -6.69 -3.04
C PHE A 236 26.12 -7.43 -2.79
N GLU A 237 25.51 -7.29 -1.62
CA GLU A 237 24.32 -8.07 -1.24
C GLU A 237 22.99 -7.32 -1.45
N GLY A 238 22.98 -6.16 -2.12
CA GLY A 238 21.73 -5.39 -2.39
C GLY A 238 21.17 -4.68 -1.15
N GLU A 239 21.85 -4.75 -0.01
CA GLU A 239 21.57 -3.90 1.15
C GLU A 239 22.18 -2.53 0.91
N ILE A 240 21.38 -1.48 1.17
CA ILE A 240 21.89 -0.11 1.04
C ILE A 240 22.97 0.17 2.09
N GLY A 241 22.96 -0.54 3.21
CA GLY A 241 23.84 -0.37 4.36
C GLY A 241 23.09 -0.10 5.66
N GLU A 242 23.83 0.31 6.67
CA GLU A 242 23.32 0.56 8.01
C GLU A 242 23.65 1.97 8.46
N LEU A 243 22.68 2.62 9.07
CA LEU A 243 22.88 3.94 9.67
C LEU A 243 22.14 4.03 11.00
N HIS A 244 22.79 4.56 12.04
CA HIS A 244 22.21 4.75 13.38
C HIS A 244 21.53 3.50 13.98
N GLY A 245 22.04 2.29 13.66
CA GLY A 245 21.45 1.04 14.15
C GLY A 245 20.16 0.63 13.43
N VAL A 246 19.95 1.12 12.22
CA VAL A 246 18.88 0.74 11.31
C VAL A 246 19.50 0.12 10.06
N ARG A 247 19.00 -1.05 9.68
CA ARG A 247 19.30 -1.76 8.43
C ARG A 247 18.28 -1.37 7.38
N PHE A 248 18.75 -0.93 6.22
CA PHE A 248 17.89 -0.51 5.12
C PHE A 248 17.73 -1.61 4.07
N VAL A 249 16.48 -1.87 3.70
CA VAL A 249 16.09 -2.76 2.61
C VAL A 249 15.41 -1.92 1.54
N GLU A 250 15.93 -1.97 0.31
CA GLU A 250 15.37 -1.23 -0.82
C GLU A 250 14.22 -2.00 -1.46
N SER A 251 13.11 -1.31 -1.71
CA SER A 251 11.95 -1.86 -2.40
C SER A 251 11.29 -0.81 -3.27
N THR A 252 10.98 -1.18 -4.51
CA THR A 252 10.16 -0.38 -5.40
C THR A 252 8.72 -0.28 -4.92
N GLU A 253 8.28 -1.28 -4.13
CA GLU A 253 6.95 -1.33 -3.53
C GLU A 253 6.84 -0.53 -2.21
N ALA A 254 7.89 0.19 -1.79
CA ALA A 254 7.76 1.09 -0.65
C ALA A 254 6.76 2.21 -0.97
N PRO A 255 5.93 2.64 0.01
CA PRO A 255 4.78 3.49 -0.28
C PRO A 255 5.16 4.84 -0.87
N ILE A 256 4.49 5.19 -1.96
CA ILE A 256 4.55 6.50 -2.62
C ILE A 256 3.18 7.14 -2.50
N PHE A 257 3.14 8.33 -1.92
CA PHE A 257 1.94 9.12 -1.80
C PHE A 257 2.03 10.28 -2.79
N ASN A 258 1.23 10.21 -3.83
CA ASN A 258 1.17 11.26 -4.83
C ASN A 258 -0.28 11.53 -5.23
N GLY A 259 -0.69 12.79 -5.18
CA GLY A 259 -1.95 13.24 -5.74
C GLY A 259 -1.89 13.45 -7.25
N GLY A 260 -0.75 13.26 -7.76
CA GLY A 260 -0.10 13.47 -9.01
C GLY A 260 -0.91 13.78 -10.21
N ASN A 261 -0.48 13.72 -11.27
CA ASN A 261 -0.78 13.85 -12.71
C ASN A 261 -2.27 13.87 -13.18
N LEU A 262 -3.25 13.99 -12.26
CA LEU A 262 -4.67 14.09 -12.60
C LEU A 262 -5.10 15.48 -13.02
N PHE A 263 -4.35 16.50 -12.59
CA PHE A 263 -4.66 17.90 -12.88
C PHE A 263 -3.49 18.53 -13.63
N ASP A 264 -3.77 19.60 -14.36
CA ASP A 264 -2.73 20.46 -14.93
C ASP A 264 -1.73 20.88 -13.85
N GLU A 265 -0.46 21.01 -14.20
CA GLU A 265 0.66 21.33 -13.28
C GLU A 265 0.37 22.53 -12.33
N SER A 266 -0.58 23.37 -12.70
CA SER A 266 -0.99 24.53 -11.91
C SER A 266 -2.07 24.27 -10.86
N THR A 267 -2.79 23.14 -10.91
CA THR A 267 -3.96 22.87 -10.07
C THR A 267 -3.82 21.56 -9.31
N ALA A 268 -3.43 21.65 -8.06
CA ALA A 268 -3.22 20.47 -7.20
C ALA A 268 -4.51 19.97 -6.52
N TYR A 269 -5.65 20.64 -6.71
CA TYR A 269 -6.91 20.33 -6.03
C TYR A 269 -8.12 20.76 -6.87
N LEU A 270 -9.27 20.17 -6.58
CA LEU A 270 -10.57 20.63 -7.05
C LEU A 270 -11.24 21.44 -5.93
N THR A 271 -11.86 22.56 -6.31
CA THR A 271 -12.58 23.42 -5.36
C THR A 271 -14.03 22.96 -5.27
N MET A 272 -14.48 22.60 -4.08
CA MET A 272 -15.86 22.22 -3.82
C MET A 272 -16.77 23.45 -3.76
N THR A 273 -17.90 23.36 -4.45
CA THR A 273 -18.94 24.40 -4.42
C THR A 273 -20.19 23.95 -3.69
N ALA A 274 -20.49 22.66 -3.71
CA ALA A 274 -21.62 22.08 -3.02
C ALA A 274 -21.35 20.63 -2.64
N PHE A 275 -21.98 20.18 -1.57
CA PHE A 275 -22.05 18.77 -1.19
C PHE A 275 -23.48 18.37 -0.87
N ALA A 276 -23.90 17.20 -1.33
CA ALA A 276 -25.23 16.68 -1.08
C ALA A 276 -25.15 15.21 -0.63
N THR A 277 -25.74 14.92 0.51
CA THR A 277 -26.07 13.56 0.94
C THR A 277 -27.48 13.23 0.46
N ASN A 278 -27.73 11.99 0.09
CA ASN A 278 -29.02 11.54 -0.46
C ASN A 278 -29.42 12.27 -1.76
N ALA A 279 -28.45 12.69 -2.57
CA ALA A 279 -28.73 13.27 -3.86
C ALA A 279 -29.40 12.23 -4.77
N SER A 280 -30.56 12.59 -5.32
CA SER A 280 -31.12 11.83 -6.44
C SER A 280 -30.21 12.07 -7.65
N SER A 281 -29.58 11.01 -8.12
CA SER A 281 -28.65 11.10 -9.22
C SER A 281 -29.26 10.59 -10.50
N THR A 282 -28.85 11.14 -11.61
CA THR A 282 -29.44 10.83 -12.91
C THR A 282 -28.43 10.38 -13.96
N SER A 283 -27.15 10.72 -13.83
CA SER A 283 -26.15 10.31 -14.83
C SER A 283 -24.74 10.30 -14.26
N VAL A 284 -23.91 9.41 -14.76
CA VAL A 284 -22.46 9.41 -14.60
C VAL A 284 -21.83 9.27 -15.97
N THR A 285 -20.68 9.89 -16.17
CA THR A 285 -19.86 9.67 -17.35
C THR A 285 -19.00 8.43 -17.16
N TYR A 286 -18.44 8.26 -15.95
CA TYR A 286 -17.58 7.16 -15.56
C TYR A 286 -17.98 6.63 -14.18
N GLY A 287 -17.87 5.31 -13.99
CA GLY A 287 -18.15 4.67 -12.69
C GLY A 287 -19.62 4.48 -12.37
N VAL A 288 -19.96 4.52 -11.10
CA VAL A 288 -21.31 4.28 -10.59
C VAL A 288 -21.85 5.49 -9.81
N VAL A 289 -23.17 5.58 -9.79
CA VAL A 289 -23.87 6.65 -9.06
C VAL A 289 -23.91 6.33 -7.57
N SER A 290 -23.68 7.33 -6.73
CA SER A 290 -23.86 7.28 -5.28
C SER A 290 -24.76 8.42 -4.80
N ALA A 291 -25.38 8.22 -3.65
CA ALA A 291 -26.17 9.23 -2.99
C ALA A 291 -25.33 10.41 -2.43
N ASN A 292 -24.04 10.21 -2.22
CA ASN A 292 -23.11 11.23 -1.75
C ASN A 292 -22.44 11.90 -2.94
N ARG A 293 -22.65 13.18 -3.10
CA ARG A 293 -22.21 13.92 -4.28
C ARG A 293 -21.52 15.23 -3.91
N ALA A 294 -20.29 15.41 -4.36
CA ALA A 294 -19.60 16.68 -4.35
C ALA A 294 -19.75 17.37 -5.72
N THR A 295 -19.98 18.67 -5.73
CA THR A 295 -19.95 19.51 -6.93
C THR A 295 -18.69 20.36 -6.89
N VAL A 296 -17.94 20.36 -7.98
CA VAL A 296 -16.69 21.12 -8.10
C VAL A 296 -16.84 22.28 -9.10
N SER A 297 -16.06 23.34 -8.90
CA SER A 297 -16.05 24.50 -9.81
C SER A 297 -15.17 24.26 -11.02
N ASP A 298 -14.13 23.44 -10.86
CA ASP A 298 -13.09 23.25 -11.84
C ASP A 298 -13.58 22.46 -13.04
N VAL A 299 -12.87 22.58 -14.17
CA VAL A 299 -13.22 21.85 -15.38
C VAL A 299 -12.78 20.40 -15.21
N LEU A 300 -13.72 19.45 -15.30
CA LEU A 300 -13.43 18.05 -15.38
C LEU A 300 -13.30 17.67 -16.86
N THR A 301 -12.17 17.10 -17.25
CA THR A 301 -11.98 16.50 -18.56
C THR A 301 -12.29 14.99 -18.49
N ASP A 302 -12.52 14.36 -19.63
CA ASP A 302 -12.77 12.90 -19.67
C ASP A 302 -11.61 12.11 -19.06
N ALA A 303 -10.36 12.50 -19.35
CA ALA A 303 -9.17 11.86 -18.78
C ALA A 303 -9.09 11.98 -17.25
N ILE A 304 -9.43 13.17 -16.70
CA ILE A 304 -9.50 13.39 -15.26
C ILE A 304 -10.63 12.57 -14.65
N GLY A 305 -11.80 12.55 -15.28
CA GLY A 305 -12.96 11.80 -14.81
C GLY A 305 -12.69 10.30 -14.73
N GLU A 306 -12.10 9.72 -15.75
CA GLU A 306 -11.72 8.32 -15.78
C GLU A 306 -10.69 7.98 -14.71
N ALA A 307 -9.65 8.80 -14.58
CA ALA A 307 -8.58 8.60 -13.63
C ALA A 307 -8.98 8.81 -12.16
N LEU A 308 -10.05 9.56 -11.88
CA LEU A 308 -10.55 9.78 -10.51
C LEU A 308 -11.36 8.60 -9.98
N VAL A 309 -12.02 7.81 -10.84
CA VAL A 309 -12.84 6.69 -10.39
C VAL A 309 -11.97 5.62 -9.72
N GLY A 310 -12.39 5.22 -8.51
CA GLY A 310 -11.65 4.28 -7.67
C GLY A 310 -10.56 4.92 -6.80
N ARG A 311 -10.24 6.20 -6.99
CA ARG A 311 -9.24 6.88 -6.16
C ARG A 311 -9.82 7.42 -4.87
N ARG A 312 -9.00 7.39 -3.84
CA ARG A 312 -9.29 8.02 -2.57
C ARG A 312 -8.96 9.50 -2.64
N VAL A 313 -9.89 10.33 -2.23
CA VAL A 313 -9.76 11.79 -2.21
C VAL A 313 -9.77 12.32 -0.79
N HIS A 314 -9.01 13.37 -0.54
CA HIS A 314 -8.87 14.01 0.75
C HIS A 314 -9.47 15.41 0.71
N TYR A 315 -10.34 15.70 1.69
CA TYR A 315 -10.98 17.00 1.83
C TYR A 315 -10.25 17.84 2.83
N TYR A 316 -9.91 19.03 2.42
CA TYR A 316 -9.33 20.05 3.29
C TYR A 316 -10.21 21.28 3.32
N ASP A 317 -10.12 22.05 4.40
CA ASP A 317 -10.73 23.36 4.50
C ASP A 317 -10.22 24.30 3.39
N ALA A 318 -10.90 25.41 3.18
CA ALA A 318 -10.55 26.37 2.12
C ALA A 318 -9.11 26.90 2.23
N SER A 319 -8.54 26.94 3.44
CA SER A 319 -7.14 27.30 3.68
C SER A 319 -6.15 26.17 3.42
N ALA A 320 -6.65 24.96 3.19
CA ALA A 320 -5.88 23.74 3.00
C ALA A 320 -4.99 23.34 4.21
N THR A 321 -5.40 23.74 5.41
CA THR A 321 -4.65 23.48 6.64
C THR A 321 -5.21 22.31 7.45
N ALA A 322 -6.54 22.12 7.45
CA ALA A 322 -7.18 21.07 8.21
C ALA A 322 -7.81 20.02 7.29
N LEU A 323 -7.48 18.73 7.52
CA LEU A 323 -8.15 17.60 6.87
C LEU A 323 -9.56 17.45 7.46
N ILE A 324 -10.58 17.58 6.61
CA ILE A 324 -11.98 17.43 6.99
C ILE A 324 -12.41 15.98 6.92
N GLY A 325 -11.97 15.24 5.90
CA GLY A 325 -12.33 13.84 5.71
C GLY A 325 -11.71 13.23 4.46
N THR A 326 -12.00 11.96 4.27
CA THR A 326 -11.56 11.20 3.09
C THR A 326 -12.73 10.38 2.56
N ALA A 327 -12.77 10.17 1.24
CA ALA A 327 -13.74 9.29 0.60
C ALA A 327 -13.17 8.73 -0.69
N THR A 328 -13.74 7.65 -1.22
CA THR A 328 -13.36 7.10 -2.53
C THR A 328 -14.33 7.61 -3.59
N VAL A 329 -13.82 8.04 -4.72
CA VAL A 329 -14.65 8.43 -5.86
C VAL A 329 -15.15 7.18 -6.55
N VAL A 330 -16.45 6.95 -6.54
CA VAL A 330 -17.09 5.79 -7.19
C VAL A 330 -17.66 6.10 -8.56
N GLY A 331 -17.85 7.38 -8.85
CA GLY A 331 -18.32 7.83 -10.16
C GLY A 331 -18.09 9.32 -10.40
N VAL A 332 -18.05 9.70 -11.66
CA VAL A 332 -17.83 11.08 -12.10
C VAL A 332 -18.82 11.43 -13.21
N ASP A 333 -19.45 12.59 -13.10
CA ASP A 333 -20.20 13.24 -14.18
C ASP A 333 -19.42 14.48 -14.65
N VAL A 334 -18.77 14.33 -15.78
CA VAL A 334 -17.90 15.38 -16.38
C VAL A 334 -18.73 16.60 -16.79
N THR A 335 -19.93 16.39 -17.31
CA THR A 335 -20.80 17.46 -17.83
C THR A 335 -21.32 18.36 -16.70
N ASN A 336 -21.79 17.76 -15.61
CA ASN A 336 -22.37 18.49 -14.48
C ASN A 336 -21.33 18.79 -13.38
N LYS A 337 -20.09 18.35 -13.56
CA LYS A 337 -18.98 18.51 -12.60
C LYS A 337 -19.29 17.89 -11.23
N TYR A 338 -19.84 16.67 -11.25
CA TYR A 338 -20.18 15.92 -10.05
C TYR A 338 -19.19 14.80 -9.81
N LEU A 339 -18.80 14.65 -8.55
CA LEU A 339 -18.05 13.52 -8.03
C LEU A 339 -18.96 12.74 -7.09
N TYR A 340 -19.17 11.47 -7.38
CA TYR A 340 -19.93 10.53 -6.54
C TYR A 340 -18.98 9.79 -5.62
N LEU A 341 -19.33 9.70 -4.34
CA LEU A 341 -18.47 9.23 -3.28
C LEU A 341 -19.10 8.04 -2.58
N ASP A 342 -18.28 7.10 -2.14
CA ASP A 342 -18.71 5.91 -1.39
C ASP A 342 -19.24 6.28 -0.01
N GLU A 343 -18.64 7.28 0.66
CA GLU A 343 -18.98 7.68 2.01
C GLU A 343 -19.51 9.13 2.06
N ALA A 344 -20.37 9.39 3.04
CA ALA A 344 -20.77 10.75 3.36
C ALA A 344 -19.63 11.47 4.11
N ILE A 345 -19.37 12.71 3.75
CA ILE A 345 -18.47 13.54 4.55
C ILE A 345 -19.17 13.83 5.88
N SER A 346 -18.61 13.28 6.96
CA SER A 346 -19.22 13.34 8.30
C SER A 346 -19.05 14.65 9.04
N VAL A 347 -18.33 15.62 8.46
CA VAL A 347 -17.99 16.90 9.07
C VAL A 347 -18.61 18.05 8.28
N THR A 348 -18.79 19.19 8.91
CA THR A 348 -19.34 20.41 8.28
C THR A 348 -18.41 20.88 7.17
N TRP A 349 -18.84 20.74 5.93
CA TRP A 349 -18.14 21.28 4.76
C TRP A 349 -18.60 22.73 4.47
N ALA A 350 -17.76 23.47 3.77
CA ALA A 350 -18.06 24.82 3.31
C ALA A 350 -17.74 24.97 1.80
N SER A 351 -18.43 25.90 1.15
CA SER A 351 -18.06 26.26 -0.23
C SER A 351 -16.66 26.88 -0.24
N GLY A 352 -15.81 26.40 -1.13
CA GLY A 352 -14.39 26.75 -1.20
C GLY A 352 -13.44 25.71 -0.59
N ASP A 353 -13.97 24.67 0.05
CA ASP A 353 -13.16 23.57 0.53
C ASP A 353 -12.48 22.84 -0.65
N LYS A 354 -11.31 22.29 -0.38
CA LYS A 354 -10.42 21.74 -1.40
C LYS A 354 -10.41 20.22 -1.35
N LEU A 355 -10.60 19.63 -2.51
CA LEU A 355 -10.57 18.20 -2.72
C LEU A 355 -9.28 17.83 -3.45
N TYR A 356 -8.45 17.05 -2.79
CA TYR A 356 -7.19 16.58 -3.34
C TYR A 356 -7.33 15.12 -3.76
N PRO A 357 -6.96 14.78 -5.00
CA PRO A 357 -7.14 13.43 -5.55
C PRO A 357 -6.08 12.44 -5.08
N GLY A 358 -5.34 12.75 -4.07
CA GLY A 358 -4.31 11.91 -3.51
C GLY A 358 -3.60 12.55 -2.33
N GLU A 359 -2.60 11.85 -1.84
CA GLU A 359 -1.92 12.13 -0.58
C GLU A 359 -0.53 12.79 -0.77
N GLY A 360 -0.27 13.41 -1.90
CA GLY A 360 1.03 14.00 -2.20
C GLY A 360 1.40 15.22 -1.35
N GLY A 361 2.64 15.63 -1.46
CA GLY A 361 3.14 16.91 -0.95
C GLY A 361 2.78 18.08 -1.86
N ASN A 362 3.29 19.26 -1.56
CA ASN A 362 3.03 20.48 -2.31
C ASN A 362 4.37 21.13 -2.74
N SER A 363 4.66 21.14 -4.01
CA SER A 363 5.79 21.90 -4.57
C SER A 363 5.34 23.23 -5.15
N VAL A 364 6.30 24.09 -5.51
CA VAL A 364 6.02 25.35 -6.22
C VAL A 364 5.37 25.09 -7.59
N SER A 365 5.63 23.93 -8.16
CA SER A 365 5.17 23.51 -9.50
C SER A 365 3.93 22.60 -9.46
N GLY A 366 3.32 22.38 -8.30
CA GLY A 366 2.18 21.47 -8.15
C GLY A 366 2.38 20.38 -7.10
N PRO A 367 1.55 19.34 -7.08
CA PRO A 367 1.73 18.21 -6.15
C PRO A 367 3.05 17.48 -6.43
N CYS A 368 3.67 16.98 -5.36
CA CYS A 368 4.89 16.19 -5.47
C CYS A 368 4.75 14.84 -4.77
N ALA A 369 5.49 13.87 -5.26
CA ALA A 369 5.57 12.54 -4.65
C ALA A 369 6.19 12.61 -3.25
N VAL A 370 5.57 11.92 -2.30
CA VAL A 370 6.06 11.75 -0.94
C VAL A 370 6.35 10.28 -0.72
N TYR A 371 7.57 9.97 -0.36
CA TYR A 371 8.03 8.60 -0.13
C TYR A 371 7.91 8.26 1.36
N GLY A 372 7.24 7.16 1.64
CA GLY A 372 7.11 6.64 2.99
C GLY A 372 8.19 5.61 3.29
N THR A 373 9.17 5.97 4.10
CA THR A 373 10.13 4.99 4.64
C THR A 373 9.57 4.39 5.92
N LEU A 374 9.37 3.07 5.92
CA LEU A 374 8.76 2.34 7.03
C LEU A 374 9.83 1.73 7.92
N PHE A 375 9.87 2.12 9.18
CA PHE A 375 10.80 1.60 10.20
C PHE A 375 10.06 0.65 11.14
N PHE A 376 10.63 -0.52 11.37
CA PHE A 376 10.03 -1.58 12.16
C PHE A 376 10.92 -2.05 13.29
N GLY A 377 10.29 -2.28 14.46
CA GLY A 377 10.79 -3.17 15.48
C GLY A 377 10.21 -4.57 15.30
N LYS A 378 10.73 -5.54 16.03
CA LYS A 378 10.27 -6.93 15.99
C LYS A 378 8.78 -7.04 16.39
N ASP A 379 8.04 -7.86 15.67
CA ASP A 379 6.60 -8.12 15.91
C ASP A 379 5.73 -6.82 15.85
N ALA A 380 6.07 -5.86 15.01
CA ALA A 380 5.30 -4.64 14.85
C ALA A 380 3.91 -4.93 14.23
N PHE A 381 3.86 -5.84 13.28
CA PHE A 381 2.65 -6.27 12.59
C PHE A 381 2.60 -7.79 12.43
N GLY A 382 1.42 -8.32 12.19
CA GLY A 382 1.18 -9.73 11.93
C GLY A 382 0.65 -9.94 10.51
N VAL A 383 1.06 -11.07 9.92
CA VAL A 383 0.55 -11.56 8.63
C VAL A 383 -0.03 -12.95 8.88
N VAL A 384 -1.21 -13.20 8.35
CA VAL A 384 -1.88 -14.50 8.47
C VAL A 384 -1.54 -15.36 7.27
N ASP A 385 -1.16 -16.60 7.54
CA ASP A 385 -0.87 -17.64 6.55
C ASP A 385 -1.87 -18.80 6.75
N PRO A 386 -2.96 -18.85 5.96
CA PRO A 386 -3.97 -19.89 6.07
C PRO A 386 -3.49 -21.22 5.49
N GLU A 387 -3.79 -22.32 6.19
CA GLU A 387 -3.47 -23.67 5.77
C GLU A 387 -4.17 -24.04 4.46
N GLY A 388 -3.38 -24.43 3.44
CA GLY A 388 -3.90 -24.87 2.14
C GLY A 388 -4.46 -23.75 1.25
N MET A 389 -4.30 -22.50 1.65
CA MET A 389 -4.75 -21.31 0.90
C MET A 389 -3.60 -20.35 0.61
N GLY A 390 -2.38 -20.85 0.59
CA GLY A 390 -1.23 -20.16 0.04
C GLY A 390 -1.46 -19.81 -1.44
N MET A 391 -0.54 -19.08 -2.05
CA MET A 391 -0.66 -18.71 -3.46
C MET A 391 -0.70 -19.95 -4.34
N GLU A 392 -1.85 -20.20 -4.96
CA GLU A 392 -2.13 -21.32 -5.85
C GLU A 392 -2.33 -20.82 -7.27
N MET A 393 -1.57 -21.37 -8.21
CA MET A 393 -1.79 -21.13 -9.63
C MET A 393 -2.83 -22.11 -10.17
N ILE A 394 -3.80 -21.58 -10.89
CA ILE A 394 -4.90 -22.33 -11.49
C ILE A 394 -4.80 -22.17 -13.01
N VAL A 395 -4.46 -23.27 -13.70
CA VAL A 395 -4.45 -23.33 -15.17
C VAL A 395 -5.59 -24.21 -15.62
N LYS A 396 -6.45 -23.70 -16.48
CA LYS A 396 -7.57 -24.44 -17.09
C LYS A 396 -7.46 -24.42 -18.60
N ASP A 397 -7.49 -25.59 -19.20
CA ASP A 397 -7.59 -25.74 -20.64
C ASP A 397 -8.99 -25.41 -21.17
N ALA A 398 -9.07 -25.14 -22.45
CA ALA A 398 -10.29 -24.82 -23.16
C ALA A 398 -11.41 -25.86 -22.95
N SER A 399 -11.07 -27.13 -22.78
CA SER A 399 -12.03 -28.20 -22.48
C SER A 399 -12.61 -28.15 -21.06
N GLN A 400 -11.97 -27.41 -20.15
CA GLN A 400 -12.34 -27.29 -18.74
C GLN A 400 -13.17 -26.03 -18.46
N ILE A 401 -13.19 -25.08 -19.40
CA ILE A 401 -13.89 -23.82 -19.31
C ILE A 401 -15.20 -23.91 -20.06
N GLY A 402 -16.15 -24.61 -19.69
CA GLY A 402 -17.51 -24.82 -20.19
C GLY A 402 -18.11 -23.92 -21.29
N GLY A 403 -17.36 -23.58 -22.33
CA GLY A 403 -17.88 -22.87 -23.51
C GLY A 403 -18.32 -23.85 -24.61
N PRO A 404 -19.33 -23.55 -25.45
CA PRO A 404 -19.83 -24.46 -26.46
C PRO A 404 -18.82 -24.82 -27.57
N LEU A 405 -17.74 -24.06 -27.69
CA LEU A 405 -16.70 -24.24 -28.73
C LEU A 405 -15.29 -24.38 -28.15
N ASN A 406 -15.12 -24.44 -26.82
CA ASN A 406 -13.83 -24.62 -26.16
C ASN A 406 -12.71 -23.68 -26.67
N GLN A 407 -12.98 -22.38 -26.79
CA GLN A 407 -12.09 -21.43 -27.48
C GLN A 407 -11.10 -20.72 -26.56
N PHE A 408 -11.16 -20.91 -25.23
CA PHE A 408 -10.35 -20.18 -24.27
C PHE A 408 -9.68 -21.09 -23.24
N SER A 409 -8.42 -20.81 -22.96
CA SER A 409 -7.70 -21.34 -21.80
C SER A 409 -7.50 -20.21 -20.78
N THR A 410 -7.46 -20.51 -19.49
CA THR A 410 -7.23 -19.50 -18.45
C THR A 410 -6.06 -19.88 -17.57
N VAL A 411 -5.28 -18.84 -17.22
CA VAL A 411 -4.22 -18.92 -16.23
C VAL A 411 -4.52 -17.86 -15.16
N GLY A 412 -4.53 -18.23 -13.92
CA GLY A 412 -4.82 -17.31 -12.83
C GLY A 412 -4.18 -17.76 -11.53
N TYR A 413 -4.12 -16.86 -10.58
CA TYR A 413 -3.68 -17.14 -9.21
C TYR A 413 -4.81 -16.85 -8.22
N LYS A 414 -4.73 -17.49 -7.09
CA LYS A 414 -5.63 -17.29 -5.96
C LYS A 414 -4.87 -17.52 -4.66
N PHE A 415 -5.08 -16.65 -3.69
CA PHE A 415 -4.52 -16.81 -2.35
C PHE A 415 -5.40 -16.14 -1.31
N GLU A 416 -5.21 -16.49 -0.06
CA GLU A 416 -5.84 -15.83 1.08
C GLU A 416 -4.77 -15.25 1.98
N THR A 417 -4.98 -14.02 2.42
CA THR A 417 -4.09 -13.34 3.36
C THR A 417 -4.83 -12.31 4.19
N ALA A 418 -4.24 -11.92 5.29
CA ALA A 418 -4.61 -10.75 6.05
C ALA A 418 -3.39 -10.20 6.78
N ALA A 419 -3.28 -8.90 6.88
CA ALA A 419 -2.27 -8.24 7.68
C ALA A 419 -2.91 -7.30 8.70
N ARG A 420 -2.27 -7.12 9.86
CA ARG A 420 -2.73 -6.15 10.86
C ARG A 420 -1.58 -5.62 11.68
N ILE A 421 -1.61 -4.32 11.97
CA ILE A 421 -0.66 -3.70 12.89
C ILE A 421 -0.96 -4.19 14.32
N LEU A 422 0.02 -4.85 14.96
CA LEU A 422 -0.10 -5.38 16.30
C LEU A 422 0.26 -4.34 17.36
N TYR A 423 1.30 -3.56 17.08
CA TYR A 423 1.84 -2.55 18.00
C TYR A 423 2.20 -1.27 17.25
N GLN A 424 1.38 -0.23 17.37
CA GLN A 424 1.65 1.08 16.77
C GLN A 424 2.95 1.73 17.26
N ASN A 425 3.36 1.43 18.49
CA ASN A 425 4.58 1.95 19.09
C ASN A 425 5.87 1.24 18.64
N ARG A 426 5.76 0.16 17.86
CA ARG A 426 6.91 -0.58 17.32
C ARG A 426 7.18 -0.29 15.84
N MET A 427 6.42 0.62 15.26
CA MET A 427 6.64 1.07 13.91
C MET A 427 6.54 2.59 13.83
N VAL A 428 7.25 3.16 12.88
CA VAL A 428 7.16 4.58 12.54
C VAL A 428 7.39 4.74 11.05
N ARG A 429 6.60 5.60 10.42
CA ARG A 429 6.76 5.98 9.02
C ARG A 429 7.41 7.35 8.96
N VAL A 430 8.52 7.46 8.23
CA VAL A 430 9.13 8.73 7.88
C VAL A 430 8.69 9.10 6.47
N GLU A 431 8.09 10.26 6.33
CA GLU A 431 7.63 10.77 5.06
C GLU A 431 8.54 11.89 4.59
N SER A 432 9.06 11.74 3.38
CA SER A 432 10.00 12.69 2.75
C SER A 432 9.72 12.82 1.26
N CYS A 433 10.09 13.93 0.68
CA CYS A 433 10.22 14.05 -0.78
C CYS A 433 11.59 13.57 -1.23
N SER A 434 11.84 13.54 -2.53
CA SER A 434 13.14 13.20 -3.11
C SER A 434 13.59 14.25 -4.11
N ALA A 435 14.91 14.50 -4.14
CA ALA A 435 15.54 15.30 -5.17
C ALA A 435 15.67 14.55 -6.50
N TYR A 436 15.62 13.21 -6.48
CA TYR A 436 15.73 12.39 -7.67
C TYR A 436 14.46 12.45 -8.52
N SER A 437 13.29 12.30 -7.90
CA SER A 437 11.99 12.36 -8.57
C SER A 437 10.94 12.98 -7.64
N GLY A 438 10.14 13.87 -8.19
CA GLY A 438 8.97 14.44 -7.54
C GLY A 438 7.66 14.05 -8.24
N VAL A 439 7.74 13.20 -9.28
CA VAL A 439 6.62 12.89 -10.19
C VAL A 439 6.26 11.40 -10.23
N ASP A 440 6.88 10.58 -9.39
CA ASP A 440 6.58 9.16 -9.34
C ASP A 440 5.10 8.96 -8.97
N GLU A 441 4.45 8.05 -9.65
CA GLU A 441 3.03 7.74 -9.42
C GLU A 441 2.85 7.05 -8.07
N ALA A 442 1.69 7.26 -7.45
CA ALA A 442 1.31 6.54 -6.24
C ALA A 442 1.14 5.04 -6.56
N ASN A 443 1.64 4.20 -5.68
CA ASN A 443 1.63 2.74 -5.84
C ASN A 443 0.76 2.05 -4.77
#